data_1a1d3066d835e2727695e7fc68a32ecf
#
_entry.id   1a1d3066d835e2727695e7fc68a32ecf
#
_cell.length_a   1.000
_cell.length_b   1.000
_cell.length_c   1.000
_cell.angle_alpha   90.00
_cell.angle_beta   90.00
_cell.angle_gamma   90.00
#
_symmetry.space_group_name_H-M   'P 1'
#
loop_
_entity.id
_entity.type
_entity.pdbx_description
1 polymer ?
#
loop_
_entity_poly.entity_id
_entity_poly.type
_entity_poly.pdbx_seq_one_letter_code
_entity_poly.pdbx_strand_id
1 'polypeptide(L)'
;MEKNFKIKDPRFLLILPPLQFRTEEMIRPDGSLALAYLCAALTEAGFHSEILDMSVGTSTDCLEDTFYRRVEISTAMSRVGMSQERIIEEVQGFDVIAISSIFTQQ
;
A
#
# COMPACT_ATOMS: atom_id res chain seq x y z
N MET A 1 27.47 -9.59 10.39
CA MET A 1 26.98 -9.70 9.01
C MET A 1 27.13 -8.35 8.32
N GLU A 2 27.96 -8.31 7.32
CA GLU A 2 28.13 -7.08 6.57
C GLU A 2 26.92 -6.81 5.70
N LYS A 3 26.46 -5.57 5.75
CA LYS A 3 25.38 -5.13 4.88
C LYS A 3 25.97 -4.74 3.53
N ASN A 4 25.86 -5.60 2.54
CA ASN A 4 26.34 -5.34 1.18
C ASN A 4 25.28 -4.62 0.36
N PHE A 5 24.76 -3.51 0.89
CA PHE A 5 23.87 -2.68 0.11
C PHE A 5 24.70 -1.75 -0.78
N LYS A 6 24.45 -1.79 -2.09
CA LYS A 6 25.05 -0.85 -3.04
C LYS A 6 24.49 0.56 -2.85
N ILE A 7 23.33 0.66 -2.23
CA ILE A 7 22.64 1.91 -1.96
C ILE A 7 22.86 2.27 -0.51
N LYS A 8 23.38 3.48 -0.27
CA LYS A 8 23.55 4.00 1.07
C LYS A 8 22.22 4.56 1.56
N ASP A 9 21.83 4.17 2.77
CA ASP A 9 20.57 4.58 3.40
C ASP A 9 19.35 4.30 2.51
N PRO A 10 19.10 3.01 2.18
CA PRO A 10 17.96 2.66 1.34
C PRO A 10 16.64 3.06 1.97
N ARG A 11 15.72 3.56 1.15
CA ARG A 11 14.38 3.95 1.55
C ARG A 11 13.41 2.83 1.24
N PHE A 12 12.66 2.41 2.25
CA PHE A 12 11.69 1.30 2.15
C PHE A 12 10.28 1.84 2.05
N LEU A 13 9.51 1.30 1.13
CA LEU A 13 8.08 1.54 1.05
C LEU A 13 7.35 0.23 1.30
N LEU A 14 6.49 0.22 2.33
CA LEU A 14 5.67 -0.93 2.68
C LEU A 14 4.25 -0.68 2.16
N ILE A 15 3.76 -1.55 1.31
CA ILE A 15 2.51 -1.32 0.58
C ILE A 15 1.43 -2.30 1.01
N LEU A 16 0.25 -1.76 1.30
CA LEU A 16 -1.00 -2.50 1.31
C LEU A 16 -1.70 -2.20 -0.03
N PRO A 17 -1.88 -3.20 -0.92
CA PRO A 17 -2.43 -2.96 -2.25
C PRO A 17 -3.89 -2.50 -2.24
N PRO A 18 -4.39 -1.97 -3.36
CA PRO A 18 -5.82 -1.72 -3.52
C PRO A 18 -6.64 -2.99 -3.29
N LEU A 19 -7.87 -2.83 -2.86
CA LEU A 19 -8.75 -3.95 -2.53
C LEU A 19 -9.64 -4.34 -3.70
N GLN A 20 -9.78 -5.64 -3.93
CA GLN A 20 -10.78 -6.22 -4.82
C GLN A 20 -11.76 -7.04 -3.97
N PHE A 21 -13.03 -6.92 -4.29
CA PHE A 21 -14.08 -7.58 -3.51
C PHE A 21 -15.30 -7.78 -4.38
N ARG A 22 -16.23 -8.61 -3.90
CA ARG A 22 -17.51 -8.79 -4.58
C ARG A 22 -18.30 -7.49 -4.52
N THR A 23 -18.91 -7.12 -5.63
CA THR A 23 -19.61 -5.84 -5.75
C THR A 23 -20.65 -5.60 -4.66
N GLU A 24 -21.31 -6.64 -4.20
CA GLU A 24 -22.33 -6.55 -3.14
C GLU A 24 -21.74 -6.51 -1.73
N GLU A 25 -20.45 -6.75 -1.54
CA GLU A 25 -19.85 -6.74 -0.20
C GLU A 25 -19.66 -5.32 0.31
N MET A 26 -19.80 -5.16 1.62
CA MET A 26 -19.41 -3.94 2.32
C MET A 26 -18.01 -4.13 2.88
N ILE A 27 -17.16 -3.14 2.66
CA ILE A 27 -15.77 -3.17 3.13
C ILE A 27 -15.48 -1.96 4.03
N ARG A 28 -14.45 -2.11 4.88
CA ARG A 28 -13.98 -1.05 5.77
C ARG A 28 -12.52 -0.74 5.51
N PRO A 29 -12.09 0.51 5.73
CA PRO A 29 -10.67 0.86 5.61
C PRO A 29 -9.92 0.41 6.85
N ASP A 30 -9.48 -0.83 6.87
CA ASP A 30 -8.69 -1.40 7.96
C ASP A 30 -7.22 -1.38 7.56
N GLY A 31 -6.41 -0.69 8.35
CA GLY A 31 -4.96 -0.66 8.13
C GLY A 31 -4.31 -2.02 8.43
N SER A 32 -3.06 -2.16 8.06
CA SER A 32 -2.30 -3.38 8.29
C SER A 32 -1.44 -3.26 9.54
N LEU A 33 -1.76 -4.06 10.56
CA LEU A 33 -0.94 -4.15 11.77
C LEU A 33 0.43 -4.76 11.45
N ALA A 34 0.47 -5.72 10.53
CA ALA A 34 1.73 -6.35 10.11
C ALA A 34 2.70 -5.33 9.50
N LEU A 35 2.20 -4.44 8.65
CA LEU A 35 3.03 -3.38 8.07
C LEU A 35 3.49 -2.38 9.12
N ALA A 36 2.65 -2.07 10.11
CA ALA A 36 3.04 -1.20 11.20
C ALA A 36 4.19 -1.79 12.03
N TYR A 37 4.15 -3.08 12.32
CA TYR A 37 5.25 -3.77 13.01
C TYR A 37 6.52 -3.78 12.19
N LEU A 38 6.43 -4.05 10.89
CA LEU A 38 7.60 -4.05 10.00
C LEU A 38 8.21 -2.65 9.90
N CYS A 39 7.38 -1.63 9.79
CA CYS A 39 7.85 -0.24 9.77
C CYS A 39 8.58 0.12 11.05
N ALA A 40 8.05 -0.26 12.21
CA ALA A 40 8.69 -0.03 13.49
C ALA A 40 10.02 -0.76 13.59
N ALA A 41 10.10 -2.01 13.13
CA ALA A 41 11.33 -2.79 13.13
C ALA A 41 12.40 -2.18 12.25
N LEU A 42 12.03 -1.71 11.05
CA LEU A 42 12.95 -1.04 10.14
C LEU A 42 13.46 0.27 10.73
N THR A 43 12.57 1.05 11.33
CA THR A 43 12.93 2.31 12.00
C THR A 43 13.91 2.06 13.14
N GLU A 44 13.63 1.05 13.96
CA GLU A 44 14.51 0.67 15.07
C GLU A 44 15.89 0.22 14.58
N ALA A 45 15.94 -0.43 13.42
CA ALA A 45 17.19 -0.84 12.79
C ALA A 45 17.95 0.32 12.10
N GLY A 46 17.38 1.52 12.10
CA GLY A 46 18.00 2.69 11.51
C GLY A 46 17.70 2.93 10.03
N PHE A 47 16.69 2.26 9.49
CA PHE A 47 16.27 2.45 8.11
C PHE A 47 15.08 3.41 8.02
N HIS A 48 15.05 4.18 6.93
CA HIS A 48 13.87 4.97 6.59
C HIS A 48 12.81 4.06 5.99
N SER A 49 11.59 4.10 6.55
CA SER A 49 10.48 3.34 6.03
C SER A 49 9.19 4.13 6.09
N GLU A 50 8.33 3.92 5.09
CA GLU A 50 7.01 4.53 5.01
C GLU A 50 5.99 3.46 4.65
N ILE A 51 4.74 3.68 5.06
CA ILE A 51 3.62 2.79 4.73
C ILE A 51 2.72 3.53 3.75
N LEU A 52 2.35 2.84 2.68
CA LEU A 52 1.34 3.32 1.74
C LEU A 52 0.18 2.32 1.71
N ASP A 53 -0.94 2.72 2.27
CA ASP A 53 -2.19 1.96 2.14
C ASP A 53 -2.89 2.45 0.87
N MET A 54 -2.79 1.67 -0.19
CA MET A 54 -3.33 2.06 -1.49
C MET A 54 -4.85 2.02 -1.55
N SER A 55 -5.51 1.45 -0.53
CA SER A 55 -6.97 1.47 -0.48
C SER A 55 -7.52 2.85 -0.12
N VAL A 56 -6.76 3.64 0.64
CA VAL A 56 -7.17 4.98 1.10
C VAL A 56 -6.29 6.10 0.56
N GLY A 57 -5.05 5.81 0.18
CA GLY A 57 -4.12 6.81 -0.33
C GLY A 57 -3.36 7.55 0.75
N THR A 58 -2.83 8.70 0.38
CA THR A 58 -2.04 9.57 1.25
C THR A 58 -2.92 10.64 1.90
N SER A 59 -2.31 11.49 2.73
CA SER A 59 -3.01 12.62 3.35
C SER A 59 -3.52 13.65 2.35
N THR A 60 -3.01 13.64 1.12
CA THR A 60 -3.45 14.54 0.05
C THR A 60 -4.54 13.95 -0.82
N ASP A 61 -4.84 12.65 -0.68
CA ASP A 61 -5.91 11.98 -1.42
C ASP A 61 -7.23 12.09 -0.65
N CYS A 62 -8.33 12.26 -1.39
CA CYS A 62 -9.67 12.21 -0.81
C CYS A 62 -10.18 10.77 -0.80
N LEU A 63 -10.89 10.38 0.26
CA LEU A 63 -11.48 9.05 0.32
C LEU A 63 -12.51 8.81 -0.79
N GLU A 64 -13.16 9.87 -1.27
CA GLU A 64 -14.07 9.82 -2.40
C GLU A 64 -13.39 9.38 -3.70
N ASP A 65 -12.09 9.67 -3.83
CA ASP A 65 -11.30 9.30 -5.00
C ASP A 65 -10.56 7.97 -4.83
N THR A 66 -10.60 7.38 -3.65
CA THR A 66 -9.89 6.15 -3.33
C THR A 66 -10.84 5.10 -2.77
N PHE A 67 -11.05 5.07 -1.47
CA PHE A 67 -11.81 4.00 -0.80
C PHE A 67 -13.28 3.98 -1.21
N TYR A 68 -13.90 5.13 -1.39
CA TYR A 68 -15.32 5.21 -1.76
C TYR A 68 -15.56 5.22 -3.27
N ARG A 69 -14.50 5.22 -4.07
CA ARG A 69 -14.63 5.11 -5.52
C ARG A 69 -14.54 3.64 -5.92
N ARG A 70 -15.69 3.05 -6.17
CA ARG A 70 -15.78 1.67 -6.64
C ARG A 70 -15.68 1.62 -8.16
N VAL A 71 -14.76 0.79 -8.66
CA VAL A 71 -14.61 0.56 -10.08
C VAL A 71 -14.93 -0.91 -10.35
N GLU A 72 -15.94 -1.17 -11.18
CA GLU A 72 -16.26 -2.52 -11.59
C GLU A 72 -15.19 -3.05 -12.54
N ILE A 73 -14.59 -4.18 -12.16
CA ILE A 73 -13.60 -4.86 -13.01
C ILE A 73 -14.20 -6.07 -13.71
N SER A 74 -15.35 -6.54 -13.24
CA SER A 74 -16.17 -7.59 -13.85
C SER A 74 -17.60 -7.47 -13.33
N THR A 75 -18.50 -8.31 -13.81
CA THR A 75 -19.90 -8.28 -13.36
C THR A 75 -20.08 -8.55 -11.87
N ALA A 76 -19.14 -9.26 -11.24
CA ALA A 76 -19.22 -9.68 -9.85
C ALA A 76 -18.20 -9.01 -8.94
N MET A 77 -17.19 -8.35 -9.50
CA MET A 77 -16.05 -7.84 -8.74
C MET A 77 -15.87 -6.34 -8.93
N SER A 78 -15.54 -5.66 -7.84
CA SER A 78 -15.21 -4.24 -7.83
C SER A 78 -13.86 -4.01 -7.18
N ARG A 79 -13.25 -2.86 -7.48
CA ARG A 79 -11.97 -2.43 -6.94
C ARG A 79 -12.13 -1.06 -6.29
N VAL A 80 -11.49 -0.87 -5.15
CA VAL A 80 -11.33 0.45 -4.54
C VAL A 80 -9.85 0.71 -4.30
N GLY A 81 -9.51 1.99 -4.23
CA GLY A 81 -8.15 2.42 -3.91
C GLY A 81 -7.64 3.45 -4.90
N MET A 82 -6.36 3.76 -4.75
CA MET A 82 -5.67 4.74 -5.59
C MET A 82 -5.70 4.33 -7.07
N SER A 83 -5.80 5.32 -7.95
CA SER A 83 -5.67 5.09 -9.38
C SER A 83 -4.24 4.65 -9.71
N GLN A 84 -4.06 4.02 -10.86
CA GLN A 84 -2.74 3.59 -11.31
C GLN A 84 -1.78 4.77 -11.42
N GLU A 85 -2.26 5.91 -11.91
CA GLU A 85 -1.47 7.12 -12.07
C GLU A 85 -0.96 7.63 -10.71
N ARG A 86 -1.83 7.63 -9.69
CA ARG A 86 -1.45 8.05 -8.34
C ARG A 86 -0.46 7.09 -7.71
N ILE A 87 -0.63 5.78 -7.94
CA ILE A 87 0.32 4.77 -7.44
C ILE A 87 1.70 5.02 -8.02
N ILE A 88 1.79 5.24 -9.32
CA ILE A 88 3.07 5.50 -10.00
C ILE A 88 3.75 6.73 -9.40
N GLU A 89 3.01 7.79 -9.11
CA GLU A 89 3.56 8.99 -8.46
C GLU A 89 4.12 8.70 -7.08
N GLU A 90 3.36 7.97 -6.25
CA GLU A 90 3.70 7.78 -4.83
C GLU A 90 4.81 6.76 -4.60
N VAL A 91 5.05 5.83 -5.52
CA VAL A 91 6.12 4.84 -5.36
C VAL A 91 7.49 5.35 -5.80
N GLN A 92 7.57 6.56 -6.36
CA GLN A 92 8.83 7.14 -6.79
C GLN A 92 9.74 7.45 -5.60
N GLY A 93 11.04 7.31 -5.80
CA GLY A 93 12.04 7.69 -4.80
C GLY A 93 12.31 6.64 -3.72
N PHE A 94 11.75 5.45 -3.82
CA PHE A 94 12.01 4.35 -2.91
C PHE A 94 12.93 3.32 -3.54
N ASP A 95 13.81 2.74 -2.75
CA ASP A 95 14.80 1.77 -3.22
C ASP A 95 14.31 0.34 -3.06
N VAL A 96 13.50 0.08 -2.03
CA VAL A 96 12.93 -1.24 -1.74
C VAL A 96 11.43 -1.09 -1.55
N ILE A 97 10.68 -1.91 -2.26
CA ILE A 97 9.21 -1.92 -2.16
C ILE A 97 8.78 -3.30 -1.67
N ALA A 98 8.11 -3.34 -0.52
CA ALA A 98 7.57 -4.55 0.06
C ALA A 98 6.04 -4.51 -0.03
N ILE A 99 5.45 -5.53 -0.62
CA ILE A 99 4.01 -5.60 -0.84
C ILE A 99 3.41 -6.67 0.05
N SER A 100 2.43 -6.28 0.86
CA SER A 100 1.66 -7.21 1.67
C SER A 100 0.54 -7.81 0.81
N SER A 101 0.40 -9.12 0.83
CA SER A 101 -0.64 -9.82 0.07
C SER A 101 -1.28 -10.88 0.96
N ILE A 102 -2.19 -10.43 1.84
CA ILE A 102 -2.91 -11.32 2.76
C ILE A 102 -4.20 -11.85 2.13
N PHE A 103 -4.71 -11.18 1.12
CA PHE A 103 -5.93 -11.61 0.44
C PHE A 103 -5.61 -12.08 -0.98
N THR A 104 -6.20 -13.19 -1.37
CA THR A 104 -5.96 -13.77 -2.70
C THR A 104 -6.51 -12.89 -3.83
N GLN A 105 -7.41 -11.97 -3.51
CA GLN A 105 -8.02 -11.04 -4.48
C GLN A 105 -7.20 -9.76 -4.71
N GLN A 106 -6.13 -9.59 -4.00
CA GLN A 106 -5.31 -8.38 -4.13
C GLN A 106 -4.38 -8.41 -5.33
#